data_3e95b35d0f0ff548b8857f66408be079
#
_entry.id   3e95b35d0f0ff548b8857f66408be079
#
_cell.length_a   1.000
_cell.length_b   1.000
_cell.length_c   1.000
_cell.angle_alpha   90.00
_cell.angle_beta   90.00
_cell.angle_gamma   90.00
#
_symmetry.space_group_name_H-M   'P 1'
#
loop_
_entity.id
_entity.type
_entity.pdbx_description
1 polymer ?
#
loop_
_entity_poly.entity_id
_entity_poly.type
_entity_poly.pdbx_seq_one_letter_code
_entity_poly.pdbx_strand_id
1 'polypeptide(L)'
;RAQCSGGVATLDLMLALITRFAGDAMANEVANAMVHTRRDGGVSQRDDRGREVEFMSLTSRLVATMEQNLDFPLTLSELATHLEIPQRSLSRASHKAFGVSPMRLYLRIRLQAARNFLFYEEHSIKAVAHACGFSYPAELTRCFKLQFSLTPSAFRSHVRERQKLAEHPEIHRLIGNDTGRRWVLK
;
A
#
# COMPACT_ATOMS: atom_id res chain seq x y z
N ARG A 1 -20.62 -14.57 -19.97
CA ARG A 1 -20.10 -15.61 -19.06
C ARG A 1 -18.59 -15.49 -19.09
N ALA A 2 -17.95 -15.21 -17.94
CA ALA A 2 -16.51 -15.21 -17.80
C ALA A 2 -16.07 -16.61 -17.35
N GLN A 3 -15.15 -17.24 -18.08
CA GLN A 3 -14.55 -18.50 -17.72
C GLN A 3 -13.04 -18.31 -17.57
N CYS A 4 -12.44 -18.93 -16.58
CA CYS A 4 -11.00 -18.92 -16.38
C CYS A 4 -10.47 -20.36 -16.25
N SER A 5 -9.21 -20.55 -16.62
CA SER A 5 -8.53 -21.86 -16.62
C SER A 5 -7.98 -22.32 -15.26
N GLY A 6 -8.40 -21.67 -14.16
CA GLY A 6 -7.97 -21.99 -12.78
C GLY A 6 -6.66 -21.30 -12.34
N GLY A 7 -6.33 -21.43 -11.06
CA GLY A 7 -5.09 -20.86 -10.49
C GLY A 7 -5.03 -19.34 -10.49
N VAL A 8 -3.92 -18.77 -10.96
CA VAL A 8 -3.65 -17.31 -10.97
C VAL A 8 -4.67 -16.55 -11.82
N ALA A 9 -5.18 -17.15 -12.92
CA ALA A 9 -6.19 -16.52 -13.76
C ALA A 9 -7.52 -16.27 -13.02
N THR A 10 -7.84 -17.08 -12.03
CA THR A 10 -9.03 -16.86 -11.17
C THR A 10 -8.85 -15.63 -10.29
N LEU A 11 -7.66 -15.40 -9.76
CA LEU A 11 -7.33 -14.21 -8.96
C LEU A 11 -7.42 -12.94 -9.81
N ASP A 12 -6.86 -12.96 -11.02
CA ASP A 12 -6.92 -11.82 -11.93
C ASP A 12 -8.36 -11.48 -12.32
N LEU A 13 -9.21 -12.52 -12.55
CA LEU A 13 -10.64 -12.32 -12.81
C LEU A 13 -11.36 -11.72 -11.58
N MET A 14 -11.08 -12.20 -10.38
CA MET A 14 -11.64 -11.67 -9.14
C MET A 14 -11.24 -10.21 -8.93
N LEU A 15 -9.98 -9.87 -9.15
CA LEU A 15 -9.49 -8.49 -9.05
C LEU A 15 -10.15 -7.58 -10.10
N ALA A 16 -10.36 -8.07 -11.32
CA ALA A 16 -11.10 -7.33 -12.35
C ALA A 16 -12.56 -7.09 -11.97
N LEU A 17 -13.22 -8.05 -11.33
CA LEU A 17 -14.57 -7.87 -10.79
C LEU A 17 -14.60 -6.87 -9.64
N ILE A 18 -13.65 -6.94 -8.70
CA ILE A 18 -13.52 -5.99 -7.60
C ILE A 18 -13.31 -4.57 -8.16
N THR A 19 -12.46 -4.41 -9.18
CA THR A 19 -12.28 -3.12 -9.86
C THR A 19 -13.60 -2.58 -10.41
N ARG A 20 -14.38 -3.44 -11.04
CA ARG A 20 -15.65 -3.03 -11.66
C ARG A 20 -16.72 -2.62 -10.64
N PHE A 21 -16.77 -3.26 -9.47
CA PHE A 21 -17.82 -3.03 -8.48
C PHE A 21 -17.38 -2.13 -7.31
N ALA A 22 -16.10 -2.12 -6.96
CA ALA A 22 -15.57 -1.41 -5.78
C ALA A 22 -14.41 -0.45 -6.09
N GLY A 23 -14.00 -0.35 -7.38
CA GLY A 23 -12.95 0.55 -7.85
C GLY A 23 -11.54 0.00 -7.70
N ASP A 24 -10.58 0.66 -8.39
CA ASP A 24 -9.17 0.24 -8.44
C ASP A 24 -8.47 0.25 -7.09
N ALA A 25 -8.83 1.17 -6.19
CA ALA A 25 -8.23 1.26 -4.87
C ALA A 25 -8.46 -0.02 -4.05
N MET A 26 -9.68 -0.54 -4.03
CA MET A 26 -10.04 -1.77 -3.35
C MET A 26 -9.38 -3.00 -4.00
N ALA A 27 -9.38 -3.07 -5.34
CA ALA A 27 -8.74 -4.15 -6.06
C ALA A 27 -7.23 -4.22 -5.78
N ASN A 28 -6.55 -3.09 -5.72
CA ASN A 28 -5.14 -3.00 -5.39
C ASN A 28 -4.87 -3.35 -3.92
N GLU A 29 -5.75 -2.97 -3.00
CA GLU A 29 -5.63 -3.34 -1.57
C GLU A 29 -5.74 -4.86 -1.39
N VAL A 30 -6.70 -5.49 -2.08
CA VAL A 30 -6.86 -6.97 -2.08
C VAL A 30 -5.67 -7.66 -2.74
N ALA A 31 -5.19 -7.17 -3.89
CA ALA A 31 -4.02 -7.72 -4.57
C ALA A 31 -2.77 -7.67 -3.69
N ASN A 32 -2.54 -6.54 -3.01
CA ASN A 32 -1.43 -6.37 -2.09
C ASN A 32 -1.54 -7.29 -0.86
N ALA A 33 -2.74 -7.46 -0.30
CA ALA A 33 -2.97 -8.36 0.83
C ALA A 33 -2.72 -9.83 0.47
N MET A 34 -2.91 -10.21 -0.80
CA MET A 34 -2.67 -11.57 -1.31
C MET A 34 -1.26 -11.76 -1.87
N VAL A 35 -0.38 -10.73 -1.79
CA VAL A 35 0.97 -10.73 -2.41
C VAL A 35 0.90 -11.07 -3.90
N HIS A 36 -0.19 -10.66 -4.57
CA HIS A 36 -0.44 -10.94 -5.97
C HIS A 36 -0.15 -9.73 -6.83
N THR A 37 0.71 -9.90 -7.84
CA THR A 37 0.96 -8.87 -8.85
C THR A 37 -0.13 -8.92 -9.91
N ARG A 38 -0.98 -7.89 -9.96
CA ARG A 38 -2.06 -7.77 -10.94
C ARG A 38 -1.51 -7.71 -12.36
N ARG A 39 -2.04 -8.53 -13.25
CA ARG A 39 -1.73 -8.52 -14.68
C ARG A 39 -2.82 -7.75 -15.41
N ASP A 40 -2.49 -6.57 -15.92
CA ASP A 40 -3.37 -5.85 -16.82
C ASP A 40 -3.32 -6.51 -18.20
N GLY A 41 -4.48 -7.00 -18.64
CA GLY A 41 -4.64 -7.73 -19.91
C GLY A 41 -4.58 -6.81 -21.14
N GLY A 42 -3.39 -6.28 -21.44
CA GLY A 42 -3.11 -5.53 -22.67
C GLY A 42 -2.01 -6.19 -23.46
N VAL A 43 -2.40 -6.93 -24.51
CA VAL A 43 -1.46 -7.62 -25.37
C VAL A 43 -0.83 -6.66 -26.39
N SER A 44 0.46 -6.46 -26.33
CA SER A 44 1.26 -6.07 -27.51
C SER A 44 2.49 -6.95 -27.60
N GLN A 45 2.71 -7.51 -28.79
CA GLN A 45 3.64 -8.62 -29.01
C GLN A 45 5.03 -8.16 -29.49
N ARG A 46 6.03 -8.80 -28.93
CA ARG A 46 7.31 -9.32 -29.44
C ARG A 46 8.62 -8.59 -29.15
N ASP A 47 8.76 -7.28 -29.16
CA ASP A 47 10.08 -6.68 -28.85
C ASP A 47 10.15 -5.98 -27.48
N ASP A 48 9.00 -5.69 -26.86
CA ASP A 48 8.92 -5.02 -25.57
C ASP A 48 8.99 -5.99 -24.38
N ARG A 49 8.80 -7.29 -24.57
CA ARG A 49 8.75 -8.25 -23.44
C ARG A 49 10.03 -8.30 -22.61
N GLY A 50 11.18 -8.22 -23.25
CA GLY A 50 12.47 -8.19 -22.55
C GLY A 50 12.62 -6.94 -21.70
N ARG A 51 12.30 -5.77 -22.24
CA ARG A 51 12.33 -4.49 -21.52
C ARG A 51 11.24 -4.37 -20.45
N GLU A 52 10.08 -4.94 -20.68
CA GLU A 52 8.96 -4.93 -19.75
C GLU A 52 9.20 -5.86 -18.57
N VAL A 53 9.75 -7.06 -18.82
CA VAL A 53 10.18 -7.99 -17.76
C VAL A 53 11.33 -7.39 -16.94
N GLU A 54 12.30 -6.76 -17.57
CA GLU A 54 13.41 -6.08 -16.88
C GLU A 54 12.89 -4.87 -16.07
N PHE A 55 11.95 -4.11 -16.61
CA PHE A 55 11.32 -2.98 -15.94
C PHE A 55 10.47 -3.43 -14.74
N MET A 56 9.66 -4.47 -14.88
CA MET A 56 8.91 -5.08 -13.79
C MET A 56 9.84 -5.66 -12.72
N SER A 57 10.94 -6.29 -13.12
CA SER A 57 11.98 -6.75 -12.20
C SER A 57 12.61 -5.59 -11.43
N LEU A 58 12.93 -4.47 -12.09
CA LEU A 58 13.50 -3.31 -11.45
C LEU A 58 12.56 -2.65 -10.45
N THR A 59 11.29 -2.47 -10.81
CA THR A 59 10.30 -1.85 -9.90
C THR A 59 10.01 -2.73 -8.69
N SER A 60 9.95 -4.05 -8.87
CA SER A 60 9.80 -5.00 -7.76
C SER A 60 11.02 -4.98 -6.84
N ARG A 61 12.24 -4.97 -7.40
CA ARG A 61 13.47 -4.82 -6.63
C ARG A 61 13.52 -3.51 -5.85
N LEU A 62 13.10 -2.41 -6.47
CA LEU A 62 13.04 -1.10 -5.81
C LEU A 62 12.11 -1.13 -4.59
N VAL A 63 10.89 -1.64 -4.75
CA VAL A 63 9.93 -1.75 -3.64
C VAL A 63 10.47 -2.66 -2.54
N ALA A 64 10.98 -3.84 -2.89
CA ALA A 64 11.56 -4.78 -1.92
C ALA A 64 12.74 -4.17 -1.14
N THR A 65 13.64 -3.43 -1.81
CA THR A 65 14.74 -2.73 -1.15
C THR A 65 14.24 -1.67 -0.17
N MET A 66 13.20 -0.93 -0.54
CA MET A 66 12.59 0.07 0.33
C MET A 66 11.90 -0.57 1.56
N GLU A 67 11.20 -1.69 1.37
CA GLU A 67 10.53 -2.43 2.44
C GLU A 67 11.51 -3.07 3.43
N GLN A 68 12.66 -3.52 2.94
CA GLN A 68 13.73 -4.08 3.78
C GLN A 68 14.47 -3.03 4.63
N ASN A 69 14.34 -1.75 4.30
CA ASN A 69 15.06 -0.65 4.95
C ASN A 69 14.08 0.42 5.49
N LEU A 70 13.01 -0.02 6.18
CA LEU A 70 11.99 0.90 6.69
C LEU A 70 12.48 1.75 7.85
N ASP A 71 13.24 1.15 8.76
CA ASP A 71 13.76 1.76 9.99
C ASP A 71 14.93 2.70 9.73
N PHE A 72 15.77 2.38 8.75
CA PHE A 72 16.89 3.20 8.27
C PHE A 72 16.73 3.52 6.77
N PRO A 73 15.88 4.51 6.42
CA PRO A 73 15.55 4.78 5.03
C PRO A 73 16.75 5.23 4.23
N LEU A 74 17.00 4.53 3.12
CA LEU A 74 18.05 4.84 2.19
C LEU A 74 17.77 6.14 1.43
N THR A 75 18.81 6.91 1.16
CA THR A 75 18.76 8.06 0.24
C THR A 75 18.58 7.59 -1.21
N LEU A 76 18.25 8.53 -2.10
CA LEU A 76 18.18 8.22 -3.54
C LEU A 76 19.51 7.69 -4.11
N SER A 77 20.63 8.19 -3.59
CA SER A 77 21.98 7.74 -3.99
C SER A 77 22.22 6.29 -3.55
N GLU A 78 21.91 5.97 -2.31
CA GLU A 78 22.07 4.61 -1.77
C GLU A 78 21.15 3.61 -2.46
N LEU A 79 19.89 3.97 -2.74
CA LEU A 79 18.98 3.14 -3.53
C LEU A 79 19.54 2.86 -4.94
N ALA A 80 20.08 3.89 -5.60
CA ALA A 80 20.67 3.74 -6.92
C ALA A 80 21.89 2.82 -6.90
N THR A 81 22.74 2.96 -5.88
CA THR A 81 23.91 2.09 -5.65
C THR A 81 23.48 0.65 -5.36
N HIS A 82 22.49 0.44 -4.47
CA HIS A 82 21.98 -0.89 -4.14
C HIS A 82 21.38 -1.64 -5.32
N LEU A 83 20.75 -0.90 -6.22
CA LEU A 83 20.11 -1.46 -7.42
C LEU A 83 21.02 -1.50 -8.64
N GLU A 84 22.26 -0.98 -8.51
CA GLU A 84 23.28 -0.89 -9.57
C GLU A 84 22.78 -0.13 -10.81
N ILE A 85 22.00 0.94 -10.61
CA ILE A 85 21.46 1.76 -11.69
C ILE A 85 21.66 3.26 -11.41
N PRO A 86 21.81 4.09 -12.44
CA PRO A 86 21.89 5.53 -12.28
C PRO A 86 20.61 6.11 -11.63
N GLN A 87 20.74 7.10 -10.74
CA GLN A 87 19.61 7.78 -10.08
C GLN A 87 18.57 8.30 -11.07
N ARG A 88 19.02 8.78 -12.24
CA ARG A 88 18.12 9.27 -13.30
C ARG A 88 17.23 8.15 -13.85
N SER A 89 17.80 6.96 -14.06
CA SER A 89 17.05 5.78 -14.51
C SER A 89 16.06 5.31 -13.46
N LEU A 90 16.47 5.29 -12.18
CA LEU A 90 15.61 4.98 -11.05
C LEU A 90 14.42 5.95 -10.95
N SER A 91 14.68 7.25 -11.05
CA SER A 91 13.64 8.27 -11.04
C SER A 91 12.65 8.11 -12.20
N ARG A 92 13.14 7.85 -13.41
CA ARG A 92 12.28 7.61 -14.59
C ARG A 92 11.43 6.34 -14.42
N ALA A 93 12.03 5.25 -13.92
CA ALA A 93 11.32 4.00 -13.68
C ALA A 93 10.20 4.19 -12.63
N SER A 94 10.50 4.86 -11.52
CA SER A 94 9.51 5.16 -10.48
C SER A 94 8.36 6.03 -11.01
N HIS A 95 8.66 7.09 -11.76
CA HIS A 95 7.62 7.92 -12.36
C HIS A 95 6.78 7.15 -13.38
N LYS A 96 7.38 6.30 -14.21
CA LYS A 96 6.68 5.48 -15.20
C LYS A 96 5.74 4.46 -14.53
N ALA A 97 6.21 3.78 -13.47
CA ALA A 97 5.46 2.71 -12.82
C ALA A 97 4.42 3.22 -11.80
N PHE A 98 4.79 4.23 -11.00
CA PHE A 98 4.01 4.64 -9.82
C PHE A 98 3.51 6.09 -9.89
N GLY A 99 3.85 6.83 -10.95
CA GLY A 99 3.45 8.24 -11.12
C GLY A 99 4.11 9.21 -10.13
N VAL A 100 5.09 8.75 -9.33
CA VAL A 100 5.74 9.54 -8.29
C VAL A 100 7.25 9.34 -8.27
N SER A 101 7.99 10.27 -7.63
CA SER A 101 9.42 10.11 -7.42
C SER A 101 9.74 8.96 -6.45
N PRO A 102 10.95 8.36 -6.52
CA PRO A 102 11.35 7.27 -5.63
C PRO A 102 11.20 7.62 -4.15
N MET A 103 11.61 8.80 -3.73
CA MET A 103 11.52 9.22 -2.33
C MET A 103 10.08 9.43 -1.87
N ARG A 104 9.19 9.86 -2.77
CA ARG A 104 7.76 9.97 -2.46
C ARG A 104 7.08 8.60 -2.40
N LEU A 105 7.50 7.65 -3.25
CA LEU A 105 7.09 6.25 -3.15
C LEU A 105 7.54 5.66 -1.81
N TYR A 106 8.80 5.87 -1.43
CA TYR A 106 9.36 5.39 -0.18
C TYR A 106 8.59 5.91 1.04
N LEU A 107 8.27 7.20 1.05
CA LEU A 107 7.43 7.78 2.09
C LEU A 107 6.07 7.09 2.18
N ARG A 108 5.42 6.78 1.04
CA ARG A 108 4.14 6.06 1.03
C ARG A 108 4.27 4.65 1.60
N ILE A 109 5.34 3.91 1.25
CA ILE A 109 5.62 2.57 1.76
C ILE A 109 5.80 2.62 3.28
N ARG A 110 6.61 3.56 3.80
CA ARG A 110 6.82 3.76 5.24
C ARG A 110 5.52 4.12 5.98
N LEU A 111 4.67 4.96 5.40
CA LEU A 111 3.37 5.31 5.97
C LEU A 111 2.40 4.13 5.94
N GLN A 112 2.44 3.29 4.90
CA GLN A 112 1.63 2.07 4.85
C GLN A 112 2.10 1.04 5.90
N ALA A 113 3.40 0.88 6.10
CA ALA A 113 3.95 0.06 7.17
C ALA A 113 3.52 0.59 8.56
N ALA A 114 3.59 1.90 8.78
CA ALA A 114 3.10 2.52 10.01
C ALA A 114 1.60 2.25 10.24
N ARG A 115 0.79 2.32 9.20
CA ARG A 115 -0.65 1.99 9.26
C ARG A 115 -0.85 0.53 9.67
N ASN A 116 -0.07 -0.40 9.14
CA ASN A 116 -0.14 -1.82 9.47
C ASN A 116 0.25 -2.07 10.94
N PHE A 117 1.34 -1.48 11.43
CA PHE A 117 1.71 -1.54 12.84
C PHE A 117 0.61 -1.00 13.77
N LEU A 118 -0.02 0.12 13.40
CA LEU A 118 -1.11 0.70 14.18
C LEU A 118 -2.38 -0.16 14.18
N PHE A 119 -2.57 -0.97 13.14
CA PHE A 119 -3.74 -1.84 13.00
C PHE A 119 -3.59 -3.16 13.77
N TYR A 120 -2.42 -3.80 13.68
CA TYR A 120 -2.21 -5.15 14.19
C TYR A 120 -1.48 -5.19 15.54
N GLU A 121 -0.80 -4.12 15.94
CA GLU A 121 0.12 -4.14 17.09
C GLU A 121 -0.16 -3.02 18.10
N GLU A 122 0.11 -3.32 19.39
CA GLU A 122 -0.09 -2.37 20.48
C GLU A 122 1.14 -1.46 20.77
N HIS A 123 2.04 -1.30 19.81
CA HIS A 123 3.21 -0.46 19.95
C HIS A 123 2.86 1.01 20.18
N SER A 124 3.68 1.73 20.94
CA SER A 124 3.53 3.18 21.10
C SER A 124 3.70 3.91 19.75
N ILE A 125 3.08 5.07 19.58
CA ILE A 125 3.27 5.91 18.37
C ILE A 125 4.75 6.24 18.16
N LYS A 126 5.52 6.39 19.25
CA LYS A 126 6.97 6.60 19.21
C LYS A 126 7.69 5.37 18.63
N ALA A 127 7.35 4.17 19.08
CA ALA A 127 7.93 2.93 18.56
C ALA A 127 7.62 2.73 17.09
N VAL A 128 6.36 2.94 16.67
CA VAL A 128 5.94 2.89 15.26
C VAL A 128 6.70 3.91 14.41
N ALA A 129 6.89 5.14 14.91
CA ALA A 129 7.66 6.15 14.19
C ALA A 129 9.09 5.67 13.91
N HIS A 130 9.79 5.17 14.93
CA HIS A 130 11.15 4.65 14.77
C HIS A 130 11.20 3.43 13.85
N ALA A 131 10.31 2.45 14.02
CA ALA A 131 10.25 1.26 13.15
C ALA A 131 10.00 1.58 11.68
N CYS A 132 9.39 2.74 11.40
CA CYS A 132 9.17 3.23 10.03
C CYS A 132 10.16 4.33 9.61
N GLY A 133 11.27 4.51 10.34
CA GLY A 133 12.36 5.41 9.99
C GLY A 133 12.03 6.90 10.12
N PHE A 134 11.02 7.28 10.92
CA PHE A 134 10.76 8.69 11.24
C PHE A 134 11.58 9.10 12.45
N SER A 135 12.34 10.18 12.33
CA SER A 135 13.19 10.70 13.40
C SER A 135 12.37 11.11 14.63
N TYR A 136 11.15 11.62 14.41
CA TYR A 136 10.28 12.10 15.48
C TYR A 136 8.82 11.66 15.25
N PRO A 137 8.07 11.34 16.32
CA PRO A 137 6.64 11.00 16.24
C PRO A 137 5.78 12.11 15.61
N ALA A 138 6.19 13.38 15.78
CA ALA A 138 5.52 14.53 15.19
C ALA A 138 5.60 14.51 13.65
N GLU A 139 6.71 14.07 13.08
CA GLU A 139 6.90 13.92 11.63
C GLU A 139 5.98 12.83 11.07
N LEU A 140 5.97 11.65 11.71
CA LEU A 140 5.01 10.59 11.37
C LEU A 140 3.57 11.12 11.42
N THR A 141 3.20 11.81 12.49
CA THR A 141 1.84 12.34 12.68
C THR A 141 1.45 13.30 11.56
N ARG A 142 2.33 14.22 11.18
CA ARG A 142 2.11 15.15 10.08
C ARG A 142 1.95 14.44 8.73
N CYS A 143 2.88 13.54 8.40
CA CYS A 143 2.85 12.82 7.13
C CYS A 143 1.66 11.85 7.04
N PHE A 144 1.35 11.16 8.13
CA PHE A 144 0.24 10.24 8.23
C PHE A 144 -1.11 10.95 8.05
N LYS A 145 -1.29 12.12 8.72
CA LYS A 145 -2.49 12.94 8.57
C LYS A 145 -2.67 13.44 7.14
N LEU A 146 -1.59 13.84 6.47
CA LEU A 146 -1.63 14.25 5.06
C LEU A 146 -2.02 13.09 4.12
N GLN A 147 -1.56 11.87 4.40
CA GLN A 147 -1.81 10.71 3.55
C GLN A 147 -3.18 10.08 3.79
N PHE A 148 -3.62 9.99 5.07
CA PHE A 148 -4.80 9.22 5.47
C PHE A 148 -5.92 10.08 6.07
N SER A 149 -5.75 11.41 6.13
CA SER A 149 -6.70 12.38 6.70
C SER A 149 -6.99 12.20 8.20
N LEU A 150 -6.29 11.29 8.87
CA LEU A 150 -6.39 10.98 10.31
C LEU A 150 -5.01 11.00 10.96
N THR A 151 -4.95 11.34 12.24
CA THR A 151 -3.72 11.14 13.01
C THR A 151 -3.51 9.67 13.34
N PRO A 152 -2.27 9.20 13.60
CA PRO A 152 -1.99 7.82 14.02
C PRO A 152 -2.82 7.39 15.23
N SER A 153 -2.98 8.28 16.22
CA SER A 153 -3.78 7.99 17.43
C SER A 153 -5.26 7.85 17.12
N ALA A 154 -5.84 8.74 16.31
CA ALA A 154 -7.23 8.65 15.88
C ALA A 154 -7.48 7.39 15.05
N PHE A 155 -6.57 7.05 14.14
CA PHE A 155 -6.65 5.81 13.36
C PHE A 155 -6.69 4.57 14.27
N ARG A 156 -5.79 4.47 15.26
CA ARG A 156 -5.76 3.38 16.23
C ARG A 156 -7.06 3.29 17.05
N SER A 157 -7.58 4.43 17.50
CA SER A 157 -8.85 4.45 18.24
C SER A 157 -10.01 3.90 17.41
N HIS A 158 -10.12 4.29 16.15
CA HIS A 158 -11.13 3.78 15.22
C HIS A 158 -10.99 2.28 14.96
N VAL A 159 -9.76 1.76 14.83
CA VAL A 159 -9.51 0.33 14.65
C VAL A 159 -9.98 -0.44 15.89
N ARG A 160 -9.60 -0.01 17.09
CA ARG A 160 -10.01 -0.65 18.36
C ARG A 160 -11.51 -0.65 18.57
N GLU A 161 -12.16 0.45 18.23
CA GLU A 161 -13.62 0.56 18.31
C GLU A 161 -14.31 -0.43 17.38
N ARG A 162 -13.84 -0.55 16.14
CA ARG A 162 -14.36 -1.54 15.18
C ARG A 162 -14.11 -2.98 15.61
N GLN A 163 -12.94 -3.28 16.17
CA GLN A 163 -12.63 -4.62 16.68
C GLN A 163 -13.56 -5.00 17.84
N LYS A 164 -13.79 -4.09 18.81
CA LYS A 164 -14.74 -4.30 19.91
C LYS A 164 -16.17 -4.54 19.42
N LEU A 165 -16.61 -3.80 18.39
CA LEU A 165 -17.94 -4.00 17.80
C LEU A 165 -18.04 -5.34 17.05
N ALA A 166 -16.95 -5.82 16.44
CA ALA A 166 -16.92 -7.12 15.77
C ALA A 166 -16.93 -8.30 16.76
N GLU A 167 -16.32 -8.14 17.93
CA GLU A 167 -16.30 -9.14 19.01
C GLU A 167 -17.66 -9.24 19.75
N HIS A 168 -18.49 -8.19 19.71
CA HIS A 168 -19.78 -8.10 20.37
C HIS A 168 -20.91 -7.71 19.40
N PRO A 169 -21.34 -8.62 18.51
CA PRO A 169 -22.35 -8.31 17.48
C PRO A 169 -23.73 -7.94 18.06
N GLU A 170 -24.02 -8.31 19.29
CA GLU A 170 -25.22 -7.90 20.01
C GLU A 170 -25.24 -6.39 20.31
N ILE A 171 -24.09 -5.76 20.54
CA ILE A 171 -23.99 -4.31 20.77
C ILE A 171 -24.32 -3.54 19.48
N HIS A 172 -24.01 -4.10 18.34
CA HIS A 172 -24.33 -3.51 17.03
C HIS A 172 -25.86 -3.38 16.82
N ARG A 173 -26.66 -4.30 17.36
CA ARG A 173 -28.14 -4.23 17.31
C ARG A 173 -28.71 -3.14 18.20
N LEU A 174 -28.04 -2.81 19.32
CA LEU A 174 -28.49 -1.80 20.26
C LEU A 174 -28.12 -0.36 19.86
N ILE A 175 -27.02 -0.19 19.09
CA ILE A 175 -26.52 1.12 18.64
C ILE A 175 -26.98 1.45 17.20
N GLY A 176 -27.53 0.47 16.48
CA GLY A 176 -27.74 0.45 15.02
C GLY A 176 -28.94 1.24 14.51
N ASN A 177 -29.37 2.36 15.11
CA ASN A 177 -30.44 3.19 14.53
C ASN A 177 -30.12 4.69 14.40
N ASP A 178 -28.92 5.18 14.73
CA ASP A 178 -28.71 6.65 14.71
C ASP A 178 -27.37 7.13 14.13
N THR A 179 -26.86 6.57 13.04
CA THR A 179 -25.80 7.27 12.29
C THR A 179 -25.95 7.09 10.78
N GLY A 180 -26.96 7.75 10.23
CA GLY A 180 -27.11 7.98 8.79
C GLY A 180 -26.05 8.91 8.20
N ARG A 181 -24.78 8.86 8.63
CA ARG A 181 -23.67 9.58 8.01
C ARG A 181 -22.88 8.64 7.13
N ARG A 182 -23.29 8.65 5.89
CA ARG A 182 -22.64 8.03 4.74
C ARG A 182 -21.24 8.63 4.56
N TRP A 183 -20.19 7.90 4.96
CA TRP A 183 -18.82 8.26 4.62
C TRP A 183 -18.57 7.92 3.16
N VAL A 184 -18.65 8.93 2.31
CA VAL A 184 -18.19 8.83 0.91
C VAL A 184 -16.70 9.07 0.91
N LEU A 185 -15.93 8.02 0.62
CA LEU A 185 -14.52 8.13 0.31
C LEU A 185 -14.38 8.86 -1.04
N LYS A 186 -13.82 10.05 -1.04
CA LYS A 186 -13.33 10.73 -2.23
C LYS A 186 -11.89 10.32 -2.52
#